data_1b4c5d1d8ae84170e192d17cf7f5e618
#
_entry.id   1b4c5d1d8ae84170e192d17cf7f5e618
#
_cell.length_a   1.000
_cell.length_b   1.000
_cell.length_c   1.000
_cell.angle_alpha   90.00
_cell.angle_beta   90.00
_cell.angle_gamma   90.00
#
_symmetry.space_group_name_H-M   'P 1'
#
loop_
_entity.id
_entity.type
_entity.pdbx_description
1 polymer ?
#
loop_
_entity_poly.entity_id
_entity_poly.type
_entity_poly.pdbx_seq_one_letter_code
_entity_poly.pdbx_strand_id
1 'polypeptide(L)'
;MEKIGEKSDENSWDKKSESYAKFSGKLGDFGKRVFEILRGWGVSFAGKSVLDVGAGTGVYSLYLALLGAKVTAIDSSEGMLRELRRSAQEFGIRLQNVLNLSFAEFCERLSRDGFADAAGENFKIYPRPQSEISNAQAQESAAQALNLKDAVSKSRESENFKIPAVFDIAFLTMSPALKSEWDFEAFLALGERKIYLNWASERNSSMLAPLFERFGAGAKRLATAAEKFEALLGARDIKFKSEILTERREQKRSLQEAVQNAAWHLHMDGAKASEREIEEILKKRAKGGMISDEIEANFKLFYI
;
A
#
# COMPACT_ATOMS: atom_id res chain seq x y z
N MET A 1 -20.50 -9.25 29.04
CA MET A 1 -20.55 -8.65 27.69
C MET A 1 -19.18 -8.03 27.45
N GLU A 2 -18.25 -8.82 26.92
CA GLU A 2 -16.92 -8.33 26.56
C GLU A 2 -17.01 -7.57 25.24
N LYS A 3 -16.60 -6.31 25.26
CA LYS A 3 -16.40 -5.51 24.05
C LYS A 3 -15.16 -6.05 23.34
N ILE A 4 -15.37 -6.71 22.22
CA ILE A 4 -14.29 -7.04 21.30
C ILE A 4 -13.83 -5.71 20.71
N GLY A 5 -12.68 -5.21 21.20
CA GLY A 5 -12.06 -3.99 20.72
C GLY A 5 -11.61 -4.18 19.27
N GLU A 6 -11.93 -3.22 18.42
CA GLU A 6 -11.40 -3.08 17.06
C GLU A 6 -9.87 -3.05 17.12
N LYS A 7 -9.24 -4.13 16.63
CA LYS A 7 -7.80 -4.16 16.41
C LYS A 7 -7.52 -3.30 15.19
N SER A 8 -6.58 -2.38 15.31
CA SER A 8 -6.15 -1.46 14.27
C SER A 8 -5.80 -2.18 12.95
N ASP A 9 -6.06 -1.53 11.80
CA ASP A 9 -5.71 -2.02 10.45
C ASP A 9 -4.23 -2.42 10.32
N GLU A 10 -3.32 -1.80 11.08
CA GLU A 10 -1.89 -2.12 11.15
C GLU A 10 -1.63 -3.57 11.56
N ASN A 11 -2.35 -4.07 12.57
CA ASN A 11 -2.20 -5.44 13.03
C ASN A 11 -2.68 -6.48 11.98
N SER A 12 -3.53 -6.10 11.04
CA SER A 12 -4.00 -6.98 9.96
C SER A 12 -2.93 -7.18 8.88
N TRP A 13 -2.17 -6.14 8.51
CA TRP A 13 -1.07 -6.21 7.55
C TRP A 13 0.15 -6.94 8.11
N ASP A 14 0.46 -6.76 9.40
CA ASP A 14 1.53 -7.49 10.07
C ASP A 14 1.31 -9.00 10.01
N LYS A 15 0.08 -9.47 10.28
CA LYS A 15 -0.28 -10.88 10.16
C LYS A 15 -0.23 -11.38 8.71
N LYS A 16 -0.54 -10.52 7.74
CA LYS A 16 -0.56 -10.87 6.33
C LYS A 16 0.84 -10.92 5.71
N SER A 17 1.83 -10.27 6.31
CA SER A 17 3.20 -10.16 5.80
C SER A 17 3.85 -11.52 5.50
N GLU A 18 3.59 -12.54 6.32
CA GLU A 18 4.16 -13.88 6.14
C GLU A 18 3.71 -14.53 4.83
N SER A 19 2.44 -14.33 4.46
CA SER A 19 1.81 -14.91 3.26
C SER A 19 1.80 -13.97 2.05
N TYR A 20 2.30 -12.74 2.21
CA TYR A 20 2.32 -11.77 1.12
C TYR A 20 3.43 -12.07 0.11
N ALA A 21 3.24 -11.62 -1.15
CA ALA A 21 4.25 -11.78 -2.18
C ALA A 21 5.57 -11.14 -1.78
N LYS A 22 6.68 -11.85 -1.94
CA LYS A 22 8.03 -11.40 -1.62
C LYS A 22 8.85 -11.23 -2.89
N PHE A 23 9.86 -10.38 -2.82
CA PHE A 23 10.77 -10.20 -3.92
C PHE A 23 11.59 -11.49 -4.14
N SER A 24 11.67 -11.94 -5.38
CA SER A 24 12.36 -13.18 -5.79
C SER A 24 13.53 -12.91 -6.77
N GLY A 25 14.15 -11.73 -6.64
CA GLY A 25 15.23 -11.28 -7.53
C GLY A 25 14.75 -10.66 -8.86
N LYS A 26 13.46 -10.78 -9.17
CA LYS A 26 12.85 -10.24 -10.40
C LYS A 26 11.38 -9.91 -10.18
N LEU A 27 10.82 -9.10 -11.07
CA LEU A 27 9.37 -8.87 -11.12
C LEU A 27 8.64 -10.03 -11.79
N GLY A 28 7.42 -10.30 -11.33
CA GLY A 28 6.44 -11.08 -12.08
C GLY A 28 6.01 -10.36 -13.38
N ASP A 29 5.27 -11.04 -14.24
CA ASP A 29 4.95 -10.52 -15.58
C ASP A 29 4.10 -9.24 -15.54
N PHE A 30 3.19 -9.13 -14.59
CA PHE A 30 2.44 -7.89 -14.36
C PHE A 30 3.38 -6.72 -14.03
N GLY A 31 4.28 -6.88 -13.07
CA GLY A 31 5.26 -5.86 -12.70
C GLY A 31 6.19 -5.50 -13.86
N LYS A 32 6.66 -6.48 -14.63
CA LYS A 32 7.48 -6.22 -15.84
C LYS A 32 6.73 -5.32 -16.82
N ARG A 33 5.45 -5.63 -17.09
CA ARG A 33 4.61 -4.83 -17.98
C ARG A 33 4.45 -3.40 -17.50
N VAL A 34 4.26 -3.18 -16.19
CA VAL A 34 4.22 -1.83 -15.60
C VAL A 34 5.48 -1.04 -15.95
N PHE A 35 6.66 -1.63 -15.74
CA PHE A 35 7.93 -0.95 -16.02
C PHE A 35 8.22 -0.80 -17.52
N GLU A 36 7.72 -1.68 -18.38
CA GLU A 36 7.77 -1.52 -19.84
C GLU A 36 6.98 -0.31 -20.31
N ILE A 37 5.77 -0.11 -19.75
CA ILE A 37 4.94 1.06 -20.03
C ILE A 37 5.64 2.33 -19.55
N LEU A 38 6.13 2.34 -18.32
CA LEU A 38 6.85 3.50 -17.75
C LEU A 38 8.08 3.85 -18.60
N ARG A 39 8.85 2.86 -19.04
CA ARG A 39 9.98 3.07 -19.98
C ARG A 39 9.51 3.63 -21.32
N GLY A 40 8.41 3.13 -21.86
CA GLY A 40 7.77 3.67 -23.08
C GLY A 40 7.33 5.12 -22.92
N TRP A 41 6.98 5.53 -21.72
CA TRP A 41 6.68 6.93 -21.40
C TRP A 41 7.91 7.80 -21.13
N GLY A 42 9.12 7.22 -21.21
CA GLY A 42 10.39 7.93 -21.02
C GLY A 42 10.81 8.04 -19.54
N VAL A 43 10.24 7.23 -18.65
CA VAL A 43 10.64 7.20 -17.23
C VAL A 43 11.96 6.47 -17.06
N SER A 44 12.91 7.11 -16.39
CA SER A 44 14.19 6.53 -15.96
C SER A 44 14.33 6.66 -14.45
N PHE A 45 14.80 5.62 -13.80
CA PHE A 45 15.01 5.55 -12.35
C PHE A 45 16.49 5.67 -11.95
N ALA A 46 17.42 5.50 -12.88
CA ALA A 46 18.85 5.51 -12.61
C ALA A 46 19.31 6.85 -12.00
N GLY A 47 19.90 6.78 -10.82
CA GLY A 47 20.37 7.95 -10.07
C GLY A 47 19.28 8.79 -9.40
N LYS A 48 17.98 8.47 -9.63
CA LYS A 48 16.85 9.22 -9.12
C LYS A 48 16.54 8.90 -7.65
N SER A 49 16.17 9.92 -6.89
CA SER A 49 15.58 9.75 -5.57
C SER A 49 14.12 9.35 -5.70
N VAL A 50 13.74 8.22 -5.10
CA VAL A 50 12.39 7.68 -5.20
C VAL A 50 11.81 7.46 -3.80
N LEU A 51 10.62 8.03 -3.54
CA LEU A 51 9.81 7.69 -2.38
C LEU A 51 8.81 6.60 -2.77
N ASP A 52 8.93 5.42 -2.18
CA ASP A 52 7.95 4.34 -2.35
C ASP A 52 6.99 4.32 -1.16
N VAL A 53 5.74 4.73 -1.41
CA VAL A 53 4.69 4.90 -0.39
C VAL A 53 3.86 3.63 -0.26
N GLY A 54 3.83 3.05 0.95
CA GLY A 54 3.20 1.76 1.20
C GLY A 54 3.97 0.62 0.52
N ALA A 55 5.28 0.59 0.76
CA ALA A 55 6.22 -0.30 0.09
C ALA A 55 5.96 -1.80 0.31
N GLY A 56 5.21 -2.15 1.37
CA GLY A 56 4.91 -3.53 1.73
C GLY A 56 6.18 -4.36 1.91
N THR A 57 6.19 -5.56 1.34
CA THR A 57 7.35 -6.49 1.35
C THR A 57 8.48 -6.07 0.40
N GLY A 58 8.38 -4.90 -0.23
CA GLY A 58 9.44 -4.29 -1.01
C GLY A 58 9.63 -4.80 -2.44
N VAL A 59 8.66 -5.50 -3.02
CA VAL A 59 8.79 -6.04 -4.38
C VAL A 59 9.18 -4.97 -5.39
N TYR A 60 8.54 -3.81 -5.34
CA TYR A 60 8.86 -2.69 -6.22
C TYR A 60 10.04 -1.87 -5.72
N SER A 61 10.16 -1.60 -4.41
CA SER A 61 11.29 -0.87 -3.82
C SER A 61 12.64 -1.50 -4.22
N LEU A 62 12.75 -2.83 -4.09
CA LEU A 62 13.96 -3.56 -4.40
C LEU A 62 14.26 -3.56 -5.90
N TYR A 63 13.23 -3.68 -6.73
CA TYR A 63 13.41 -3.59 -8.18
C TYR A 63 13.83 -2.18 -8.63
N LEU A 64 13.25 -1.12 -8.05
CA LEU A 64 13.66 0.26 -8.30
C LEU A 64 15.14 0.48 -7.93
N ALA A 65 15.58 -0.08 -6.80
CA ALA A 65 17.01 -0.03 -6.41
C ALA A 65 17.92 -0.77 -7.40
N LEU A 66 17.48 -1.92 -7.95
CA LEU A 66 18.20 -2.61 -9.03
C LEU A 66 18.28 -1.79 -10.33
N LEU A 67 17.30 -0.91 -10.58
CA LEU A 67 17.33 0.05 -11.69
C LEU A 67 18.23 1.28 -11.40
N GLY A 68 18.91 1.30 -10.25
CA GLY A 68 19.84 2.36 -9.85
C GLY A 68 19.17 3.54 -9.14
N ALA A 69 17.93 3.40 -8.67
CA ALA A 69 17.26 4.44 -7.87
C ALA A 69 17.80 4.47 -6.43
N LYS A 70 17.78 5.67 -5.83
CA LYS A 70 17.99 5.89 -4.40
C LYS A 70 16.64 5.86 -3.70
N VAL A 71 16.23 4.67 -3.22
CA VAL A 71 14.87 4.43 -2.74
C VAL A 71 14.75 4.68 -1.24
N THR A 72 13.79 5.53 -0.86
CA THR A 72 13.23 5.63 0.48
C THR A 72 11.90 4.92 0.49
N ALA A 73 11.80 3.80 1.20
CA ALA A 73 10.60 2.99 1.34
C ALA A 73 9.90 3.31 2.67
N ILE A 74 8.61 3.59 2.64
CA ILE A 74 7.79 3.80 3.83
C ILE A 74 6.61 2.82 3.87
N ASP A 75 6.33 2.27 5.03
CA ASP A 75 5.15 1.45 5.30
C ASP A 75 4.79 1.50 6.78
N SER A 76 3.51 1.47 7.12
CA SER A 76 3.05 1.45 8.51
C SER A 76 3.20 0.08 9.17
N SER A 77 3.32 -1.00 8.41
CA SER A 77 3.47 -2.36 8.91
C SER A 77 4.94 -2.74 9.07
N GLU A 78 5.37 -2.94 10.32
CA GLU A 78 6.72 -3.44 10.61
C GLU A 78 6.89 -4.88 10.13
N GLY A 79 5.84 -5.69 10.12
CA GLY A 79 5.86 -7.03 9.56
C GLY A 79 6.22 -7.03 8.07
N MET A 80 5.62 -6.13 7.28
CA MET A 80 5.95 -5.93 5.88
C MET A 80 7.38 -5.47 5.68
N LEU A 81 7.82 -4.48 6.43
CA LEU A 81 9.19 -3.96 6.33
C LEU A 81 10.25 -4.95 6.78
N ARG A 82 9.94 -5.83 7.70
CA ARG A 82 10.83 -6.94 8.08
C ARG A 82 11.09 -7.88 6.90
N GLU A 83 10.05 -8.23 6.15
CA GLU A 83 10.19 -9.04 4.94
C GLU A 83 10.94 -8.29 3.82
N LEU A 84 10.71 -6.99 3.68
CA LEU A 84 11.48 -6.13 2.76
C LEU A 84 12.97 -6.16 3.10
N ARG A 85 13.34 -5.91 4.38
CA ARG A 85 14.75 -5.94 4.83
C ARG A 85 15.37 -7.31 4.64
N ARG A 86 14.62 -8.39 4.90
CA ARG A 86 15.07 -9.76 4.68
C ARG A 86 15.39 -10.00 3.20
N SER A 87 14.48 -9.64 2.30
CA SER A 87 14.72 -9.77 0.85
C SER A 87 15.87 -8.88 0.39
N ALA A 88 15.98 -7.65 0.90
CA ALA A 88 17.12 -6.77 0.60
C ALA A 88 18.47 -7.42 0.96
N GLN A 89 18.55 -8.04 2.15
CA GLN A 89 19.73 -8.76 2.60
C GLN A 89 20.01 -10.00 1.73
N GLU A 90 19.00 -10.81 1.44
CA GLU A 90 19.11 -12.02 0.63
C GLU A 90 19.65 -11.74 -0.77
N PHE A 91 19.21 -10.66 -1.41
CA PHE A 91 19.62 -10.29 -2.76
C PHE A 91 20.76 -9.26 -2.81
N GLY A 92 21.32 -8.86 -1.66
CA GLY A 92 22.43 -7.90 -1.60
C GLY A 92 22.04 -6.49 -2.09
N ILE A 93 20.75 -6.13 -2.01
CA ILE A 93 20.23 -4.85 -2.49
C ILE A 93 20.23 -3.84 -1.33
N ARG A 94 20.71 -2.63 -1.60
CA ARG A 94 20.67 -1.54 -0.62
C ARG A 94 19.58 -0.52 -0.98
N LEU A 95 18.76 -0.19 0.00
CA LEU A 95 17.84 0.94 -0.06
C LEU A 95 18.45 2.12 0.69
N GLN A 96 18.08 3.33 0.28
CA GLN A 96 18.55 4.55 0.97
C GLN A 96 17.97 4.61 2.38
N ASN A 97 16.66 4.36 2.52
CA ASN A 97 15.96 4.36 3.79
C ASN A 97 14.82 3.35 3.77
N VAL A 98 14.52 2.77 4.94
CA VAL A 98 13.35 1.92 5.17
C VAL A 98 12.73 2.36 6.50
N LEU A 99 11.59 3.04 6.42
CA LEU A 99 10.96 3.73 7.53
C LEU A 99 9.62 3.11 7.89
N ASN A 100 9.47 2.74 9.16
CA ASN A 100 8.18 2.31 9.67
C ASN A 100 7.33 3.54 10.05
N LEU A 101 6.63 4.06 9.08
CA LEU A 101 5.78 5.25 9.17
C LEU A 101 4.56 5.08 8.28
N SER A 102 3.41 5.49 8.77
CA SER A 102 2.28 5.77 7.89
C SER A 102 2.59 6.97 6.98
N PHE A 103 1.87 7.09 5.90
CA PHE A 103 2.06 8.22 4.99
C PHE A 103 1.80 9.58 5.68
N ALA A 104 0.78 9.63 6.53
CA ALA A 104 0.47 10.83 7.30
C ALA A 104 1.59 11.21 8.27
N GLU A 105 2.13 10.27 9.05
CA GLU A 105 3.27 10.50 9.95
C GLU A 105 4.52 10.94 9.20
N PHE A 106 4.76 10.37 8.01
CA PHE A 106 5.85 10.78 7.16
C PHE A 106 5.72 12.25 6.75
N CYS A 107 4.53 12.66 6.26
CA CYS A 107 4.25 14.05 5.90
C CYS A 107 4.35 15.01 7.08
N GLU A 108 3.87 14.60 8.27
CA GLU A 108 3.98 15.41 9.50
C GLU A 108 5.43 15.61 9.93
N ARG A 109 6.28 14.59 9.81
CA ARG A 109 7.72 14.72 10.09
C ARG A 109 8.38 15.68 9.12
N LEU A 110 8.08 15.55 7.82
CA LEU A 110 8.57 16.48 6.81
C LEU A 110 8.19 17.94 7.14
N SER A 111 6.94 18.18 7.54
CA SER A 111 6.45 19.53 7.86
C SER A 111 7.10 20.15 9.09
N ARG A 112 7.48 19.33 10.09
CA ARG A 112 8.15 19.80 11.33
C ARG A 112 9.61 20.15 11.12
N ASP A 113 10.31 19.38 10.30
CA ASP A 113 11.75 19.51 10.13
C ASP A 113 12.14 20.61 9.14
N GLY A 114 11.14 21.36 8.61
CA GLY A 114 11.35 22.57 7.79
C GLY A 114 12.12 22.28 6.51
N PHE A 115 11.49 21.60 5.55
CA PHE A 115 12.12 21.31 4.26
C PHE A 115 12.09 22.53 3.34
N ALA A 116 13.28 22.91 2.84
CA ALA A 116 13.42 23.76 1.67
C ALA A 116 13.58 22.87 0.42
N ASP A 117 12.92 23.22 -0.67
CA ASP A 117 13.19 22.62 -1.98
C ASP A 117 14.61 22.96 -2.48
N ALA A 118 15.00 22.39 -3.62
CA ALA A 118 16.29 22.68 -4.25
C ALA A 118 16.48 24.17 -4.63
N ALA A 119 15.41 24.96 -4.65
CA ALA A 119 15.41 26.41 -4.89
C ALA A 119 15.44 27.22 -3.58
N GLY A 120 15.42 26.57 -2.39
CA GLY A 120 15.41 27.24 -1.08
C GLY A 120 14.03 27.74 -0.66
N GLU A 121 12.97 27.39 -1.37
CA GLU A 121 11.60 27.70 -0.99
C GLU A 121 11.06 26.67 0.00
N ASN A 122 10.45 27.16 1.10
CA ASN A 122 9.85 26.30 2.09
C ASN A 122 8.67 25.53 1.49
N PHE A 123 8.84 24.24 1.27
CA PHE A 123 7.78 23.36 0.83
C PHE A 123 6.70 23.27 1.92
N LYS A 124 5.55 23.83 1.63
CA LYS A 124 4.39 23.78 2.54
C LYS A 124 3.51 22.59 2.16
N ILE A 125 3.72 21.46 2.81
CA ILE A 125 2.59 20.54 2.98
C ILE A 125 1.65 21.25 3.95
N TYR A 126 0.48 21.68 3.47
CA TYR A 126 -0.52 22.29 4.34
C TYR A 126 -0.82 21.32 5.50
N PRO A 127 -0.88 21.81 6.75
CA PRO A 127 -1.19 20.95 7.87
C PRO A 127 -2.53 20.25 7.63
N ARG A 128 -2.60 18.98 7.99
CA ARG A 128 -3.84 18.19 7.86
C ARG A 128 -4.99 18.93 8.53
N PRO A 129 -6.16 19.10 7.89
CA PRO A 129 -7.30 19.78 8.49
C PRO A 129 -7.68 19.16 9.83
N GLN A 130 -7.94 19.96 10.85
CA GLN A 130 -8.29 19.44 12.18
C GLN A 130 -9.54 18.56 12.17
N SER A 131 -10.46 18.77 11.23
CA SER A 131 -11.63 17.90 11.02
C SER A 131 -11.27 16.47 10.57
N GLU A 132 -10.16 16.29 9.87
CA GLU A 132 -9.66 14.97 9.48
C GLU A 132 -8.80 14.33 10.57
N ILE A 133 -8.11 15.16 11.39
CA ILE A 133 -7.34 14.70 12.55
C ILE A 133 -8.28 14.13 13.62
N SER A 134 -9.41 14.80 13.89
CA SER A 134 -10.37 14.34 14.91
C SER A 134 -11.03 13.01 14.53
N ASN A 135 -11.24 12.73 13.27
CA ASN A 135 -11.78 11.44 12.82
C ASN A 135 -10.74 10.31 12.82
N ALA A 136 -9.47 10.63 12.56
CA ALA A 136 -8.37 9.67 12.64
C ALA A 136 -7.96 9.39 14.09
N GLN A 137 -7.86 10.43 14.94
CA GLN A 137 -7.50 10.30 16.34
C GLN A 137 -8.59 9.65 17.20
N ALA A 138 -9.87 9.76 16.83
CA ALA A 138 -10.93 9.01 17.50
C ALA A 138 -10.80 7.49 17.26
N GLN A 139 -10.17 7.09 16.17
CA GLN A 139 -9.85 5.68 15.88
C GLN A 139 -8.47 5.26 16.43
N GLU A 140 -7.49 6.17 16.50
CA GLU A 140 -6.13 5.89 16.99
C GLU A 140 -5.93 6.09 18.49
N SER A 141 -6.60 7.07 19.12
CA SER A 141 -6.35 7.42 20.54
C SER A 141 -6.80 6.36 21.56
N ALA A 142 -7.62 5.39 21.16
CA ALA A 142 -7.95 4.23 22.00
C ALA A 142 -6.82 3.19 22.08
N ALA A 143 -5.90 3.16 21.13
CA ALA A 143 -4.82 2.17 21.04
C ALA A 143 -3.45 2.68 21.52
N GLN A 144 -3.21 4.00 21.46
CA GLN A 144 -1.88 4.60 21.71
C GLN A 144 -1.61 5.06 23.14
N ALA A 145 -2.60 5.16 23.99
CA ALA A 145 -2.41 5.65 25.36
C ALA A 145 -1.49 4.76 26.24
N LEU A 146 -1.20 3.53 25.85
CA LEU A 146 -0.41 2.59 26.65
C LEU A 146 1.08 2.45 26.26
N ASN A 147 1.53 2.84 25.08
CA ASN A 147 2.88 2.49 24.61
C ASN A 147 3.78 3.64 24.13
N LEU A 148 3.33 4.90 24.15
CA LEU A 148 4.12 6.01 23.59
C LEU A 148 5.32 6.42 24.44
N LYS A 149 5.33 6.19 25.75
CA LYS A 149 6.45 6.61 26.62
C LYS A 149 7.71 5.78 26.41
N ASP A 150 7.58 4.50 26.07
CA ASP A 150 8.73 3.60 25.90
C ASP A 150 9.28 3.57 24.47
N ALA A 151 8.44 3.83 23.47
CA ALA A 151 8.88 3.88 22.07
C ALA A 151 9.65 5.18 21.75
N VAL A 152 9.27 6.31 22.33
CA VAL A 152 9.93 7.61 22.14
C VAL A 152 11.34 7.64 22.76
N SER A 153 11.60 6.86 23.81
CA SER A 153 12.93 6.82 24.46
C SER A 153 13.96 5.98 23.67
N LYS A 154 13.52 4.98 22.89
CA LYS A 154 14.40 4.11 22.09
C LYS A 154 14.72 4.62 20.70
N SER A 155 13.96 5.56 20.16
CA SER A 155 14.20 6.15 18.83
C SER A 155 15.07 7.42 18.84
N ARG A 156 15.67 7.77 19.96
CA ARG A 156 16.53 8.96 20.13
C ARG A 156 18.00 8.74 19.78
N GLU A 157 18.40 7.56 19.36
CA GLU A 157 19.74 7.37 18.79
C GLU A 157 19.70 7.72 17.31
N SER A 158 19.95 8.96 17.11
CA SER A 158 20.36 9.77 15.98
C SER A 158 21.21 9.05 14.94
N GLU A 159 20.64 8.78 13.81
CA GLU A 159 21.39 9.02 12.58
C GLU A 159 20.84 10.31 11.96
N ASN A 160 21.74 11.22 11.52
CA ASN A 160 21.42 12.46 10.83
C ASN A 160 20.68 12.15 9.51
N PHE A 161 19.38 12.03 9.62
CA PHE A 161 18.49 11.56 8.57
C PHE A 161 18.23 12.75 7.64
N LYS A 162 18.98 12.87 6.55
CA LYS A 162 18.68 13.84 5.48
C LYS A 162 17.74 13.19 4.47
N ILE A 163 16.45 13.44 4.65
CA ILE A 163 15.45 13.16 3.61
C ILE A 163 15.48 14.36 2.65
N PRO A 164 15.60 14.15 1.32
CA PRO A 164 15.48 15.25 0.37
C PRO A 164 14.09 15.89 0.48
N ALA A 165 14.01 17.20 0.36
CA ALA A 165 12.78 17.98 0.52
C ALA A 165 11.71 17.60 -0.52
N VAL A 166 12.15 17.27 -1.75
CA VAL A 166 11.33 16.74 -2.83
C VAL A 166 12.08 15.57 -3.44
N PHE A 167 11.37 14.48 -3.70
CA PHE A 167 11.91 13.35 -4.44
C PHE A 167 11.83 13.63 -5.94
N ASP A 168 12.75 13.08 -6.72
CA ASP A 168 12.60 13.08 -8.19
C ASP A 168 11.30 12.36 -8.58
N ILE A 169 10.95 11.28 -7.84
CA ILE A 169 9.76 10.47 -8.12
C ILE A 169 9.06 10.09 -6.81
N ALA A 170 7.76 10.43 -6.70
CA ALA A 170 6.86 9.81 -5.75
C ALA A 170 6.19 8.60 -6.40
N PHE A 171 6.33 7.43 -5.78
CA PHE A 171 5.89 6.14 -6.31
C PHE A 171 4.93 5.47 -5.32
N LEU A 172 3.80 5.02 -5.80
CA LEU A 172 2.84 4.24 -5.03
C LEU A 172 2.22 3.16 -5.90
N THR A 173 2.26 1.93 -5.43
CA THR A 173 1.65 0.81 -6.14
C THR A 173 0.79 -0.05 -5.22
N MET A 174 -0.48 -0.23 -5.61
CA MET A 174 -1.42 -1.17 -5.00
C MET A 174 -1.52 -1.05 -3.47
N SER A 175 -1.33 0.16 -2.94
CA SER A 175 -1.35 0.44 -1.51
C SER A 175 -2.58 1.26 -1.12
N PRO A 176 -3.22 0.98 0.03
CA PRO A 176 -4.28 1.79 0.61
C PRO A 176 -3.73 2.96 1.46
N ALA A 177 -2.47 3.35 1.29
CA ALA A 177 -1.81 4.36 2.12
C ALA A 177 -2.46 5.75 2.00
N LEU A 178 -3.06 6.09 0.84
CA LEU A 178 -3.77 7.34 0.64
C LEU A 178 -5.27 7.14 0.92
N LYS A 179 -5.75 7.73 2.00
CA LYS A 179 -7.13 7.53 2.50
C LYS A 179 -8.02 8.76 2.28
N SER A 180 -7.45 9.95 2.30
CA SER A 180 -8.15 11.24 2.21
C SER A 180 -7.71 12.06 1.00
N GLU A 181 -8.48 13.10 0.66
CA GLU A 181 -8.11 14.05 -0.39
C GLU A 181 -6.77 14.74 -0.06
N TRP A 182 -6.56 15.05 1.23
CA TRP A 182 -5.30 15.60 1.71
C TRP A 182 -4.10 14.67 1.43
N ASP A 183 -4.25 13.35 1.65
CA ASP A 183 -3.18 12.39 1.36
C ASP A 183 -2.83 12.38 -0.13
N PHE A 184 -3.83 12.45 -1.01
CA PHE A 184 -3.58 12.54 -2.45
C PHE A 184 -2.87 13.83 -2.84
N GLU A 185 -3.27 14.98 -2.27
CA GLU A 185 -2.60 16.25 -2.50
C GLU A 185 -1.16 16.26 -1.96
N ALA A 186 -0.95 15.73 -0.76
CA ALA A 186 0.38 15.57 -0.20
C ALA A 186 1.26 14.66 -1.07
N PHE A 187 0.71 13.56 -1.60
CA PHE A 187 1.42 12.68 -2.53
C PHE A 187 1.83 13.42 -3.82
N LEU A 188 0.93 14.23 -4.38
CA LEU A 188 1.23 15.05 -5.56
C LEU A 188 2.33 16.08 -5.30
N ALA A 189 2.48 16.51 -4.06
CA ALA A 189 3.47 17.49 -3.67
C ALA A 189 4.88 16.90 -3.43
N LEU A 190 5.00 15.59 -3.11
CA LEU A 190 6.25 14.97 -2.64
C LEU A 190 7.24 14.58 -3.73
N GLY A 191 6.91 14.66 -5.00
CA GLY A 191 7.82 14.31 -6.08
C GLY A 191 7.70 15.27 -7.26
N GLU A 192 8.79 15.48 -8.00
CA GLU A 192 8.72 16.17 -9.29
C GLU A 192 7.84 15.40 -10.28
N ARG A 193 7.96 14.07 -10.27
CA ARG A 193 7.14 13.15 -11.05
C ARG A 193 6.41 12.20 -10.11
N LYS A 194 5.22 11.78 -10.51
CA LYS A 194 4.40 10.87 -9.71
C LYS A 194 4.02 9.66 -10.55
N ILE A 195 4.20 8.50 -9.96
CA ILE A 195 3.77 7.22 -10.52
C ILE A 195 2.80 6.61 -9.53
N TYR A 196 1.56 6.46 -9.94
CA TYR A 196 0.49 5.91 -9.12
C TYR A 196 -0.16 4.74 -9.85
N LEU A 197 -0.16 3.57 -9.23
CA LEU A 197 -0.81 2.37 -9.75
C LEU A 197 -1.75 1.82 -8.68
N ASN A 198 -3.04 1.79 -8.97
CA ASN A 198 -4.01 1.26 -8.03
C ASN A 198 -5.22 0.66 -8.74
N TRP A 199 -6.11 0.02 -7.97
CA TRP A 199 -7.29 -0.65 -8.50
C TRP A 199 -8.19 0.30 -9.28
N ALA A 200 -8.49 -0.07 -10.53
CA ALA A 200 -9.41 0.62 -11.43
C ALA A 200 -10.82 0.01 -11.42
N SER A 201 -10.96 -1.21 -10.91
CA SER A 201 -12.24 -1.88 -10.72
C SER A 201 -12.16 -2.80 -9.51
N GLU A 202 -13.31 -3.31 -9.08
CA GLU A 202 -13.36 -4.38 -8.10
C GLU A 202 -12.61 -5.61 -8.61
N ARG A 203 -11.93 -6.30 -7.69
CA ARG A 203 -11.27 -7.56 -7.98
C ARG A 203 -12.33 -8.64 -8.17
N ASN A 204 -12.32 -9.31 -9.31
CA ASN A 204 -13.10 -10.50 -9.52
C ASN A 204 -12.31 -11.72 -9.04
N SER A 205 -12.90 -12.52 -8.18
CA SER A 205 -12.31 -13.75 -7.64
C SER A 205 -13.38 -14.85 -7.70
N SER A 206 -13.09 -15.91 -8.43
CA SER A 206 -14.03 -17.03 -8.56
C SER A 206 -14.32 -17.70 -7.22
N MET A 207 -13.40 -17.59 -6.25
CA MET A 207 -13.57 -18.10 -4.90
C MET A 207 -14.39 -17.14 -4.02
N LEU A 208 -14.09 -15.83 -4.06
CA LEU A 208 -14.69 -14.84 -3.16
C LEU A 208 -16.06 -14.37 -3.62
N ALA A 209 -16.32 -14.25 -4.92
CA ALA A 209 -17.58 -13.72 -5.45
C ALA A 209 -18.83 -14.44 -4.90
N PRO A 210 -18.91 -15.78 -4.87
CA PRO A 210 -20.06 -16.47 -4.29
C PRO A 210 -20.18 -16.30 -2.76
N LEU A 211 -19.07 -16.06 -2.07
CA LEU A 211 -19.08 -15.79 -0.64
C LEU A 211 -19.57 -14.37 -0.36
N PHE A 212 -19.14 -13.40 -1.15
CA PHE A 212 -19.61 -12.03 -1.05
C PHE A 212 -21.11 -11.94 -1.30
N GLU A 213 -21.61 -12.60 -2.33
CA GLU A 213 -23.05 -12.70 -2.60
C GLU A 213 -23.80 -13.34 -1.41
N ARG A 214 -23.28 -14.45 -0.88
CA ARG A 214 -23.92 -15.20 0.21
C ARG A 214 -23.99 -14.42 1.52
N PHE A 215 -22.96 -13.63 1.85
CA PHE A 215 -22.85 -12.90 3.11
C PHE A 215 -23.18 -11.40 2.98
N GLY A 216 -23.70 -10.98 1.83
CA GLY A 216 -24.10 -9.60 1.60
C GLY A 216 -22.95 -8.60 1.56
N ALA A 217 -21.75 -9.08 1.24
CA ALA A 217 -20.58 -8.26 1.04
C ALA A 217 -20.56 -7.65 -0.38
N GLY A 218 -19.83 -6.55 -0.60
CA GLY A 218 -19.69 -5.95 -1.94
C GLY A 218 -20.92 -5.22 -2.47
N ALA A 219 -21.97 -5.02 -1.67
CA ALA A 219 -23.24 -4.46 -2.13
C ALA A 219 -23.18 -2.95 -2.49
N LYS A 220 -22.12 -2.23 -2.11
CA LYS A 220 -21.95 -0.80 -2.43
C LYS A 220 -20.73 -0.62 -3.31
N ARG A 221 -20.94 -0.33 -4.58
CA ARG A 221 -19.85 0.15 -5.43
C ARG A 221 -19.35 1.50 -4.90
N LEU A 222 -18.23 1.47 -4.21
CA LEU A 222 -17.48 2.67 -3.85
C LEU A 222 -16.52 3.01 -4.99
N ALA A 223 -16.29 4.32 -5.20
CA ALA A 223 -15.26 4.75 -6.14
C ALA A 223 -13.91 4.13 -5.76
N THR A 224 -13.25 3.52 -6.74
CA THR A 224 -11.93 2.91 -6.54
C THR A 224 -10.88 3.96 -6.23
N ALA A 225 -9.73 3.53 -5.72
CA ALA A 225 -8.62 4.44 -5.46
C ALA A 225 -8.13 5.15 -6.74
N ALA A 226 -8.12 4.46 -7.87
CA ALA A 226 -7.77 5.05 -9.16
C ALA A 226 -8.81 6.06 -9.66
N GLU A 227 -10.10 5.78 -9.50
CA GLU A 227 -11.19 6.72 -9.85
C GLU A 227 -11.13 8.00 -9.01
N LYS A 228 -10.88 7.88 -7.69
CA LYS A 228 -10.73 9.04 -6.80
C LYS A 228 -9.53 9.90 -7.20
N PHE A 229 -8.40 9.25 -7.50
CA PHE A 229 -7.19 9.95 -7.91
C PHE A 229 -7.37 10.67 -9.25
N GLU A 230 -7.98 9.99 -10.23
CA GLU A 230 -8.28 10.59 -11.53
C GLU A 230 -9.23 11.79 -11.43
N ALA A 231 -10.27 11.69 -10.59
CA ALA A 231 -11.19 12.80 -10.34
C ALA A 231 -10.47 14.01 -9.75
N LEU A 232 -9.53 13.79 -8.81
CA LEU A 232 -8.71 14.86 -8.24
C LEU A 232 -7.82 15.52 -9.31
N LEU A 233 -7.14 14.71 -10.14
CA LEU A 233 -6.30 15.24 -11.22
C LEU A 233 -7.12 16.09 -12.20
N GLY A 234 -8.33 15.65 -12.56
CA GLY A 234 -9.26 16.40 -13.40
C GLY A 234 -9.72 17.70 -12.76
N ALA A 235 -10.07 17.68 -11.48
CA ALA A 235 -10.50 18.87 -10.73
C ALA A 235 -9.38 19.94 -10.60
N ARG A 236 -8.12 19.52 -10.66
CA ARG A 236 -6.93 20.38 -10.59
C ARG A 236 -6.34 20.73 -11.98
N ASP A 237 -6.98 20.31 -13.07
CA ASP A 237 -6.45 20.43 -14.45
C ASP A 237 -5.01 19.90 -14.62
N ILE A 238 -4.65 18.87 -13.85
CA ILE A 238 -3.33 18.25 -13.92
C ILE A 238 -3.27 17.28 -15.09
N LYS A 239 -2.33 17.49 -16.00
CA LYS A 239 -2.12 16.59 -17.14
C LYS A 239 -1.37 15.33 -16.72
N PHE A 240 -1.81 14.19 -17.23
CA PHE A 240 -1.21 12.89 -16.94
C PHE A 240 -1.28 11.94 -18.13
N LYS A 241 -0.42 10.92 -18.12
CA LYS A 241 -0.57 9.73 -18.96
C LYS A 241 -1.20 8.64 -18.10
N SER A 242 -2.04 7.81 -18.68
CA SER A 242 -2.58 6.65 -17.97
C SER A 242 -2.78 5.45 -18.88
N GLU A 243 -2.72 4.25 -18.30
CA GLU A 243 -3.02 2.99 -18.97
C GLU A 243 -3.70 2.02 -17.99
N ILE A 244 -4.68 1.25 -18.49
CA ILE A 244 -5.35 0.19 -17.71
C ILE A 244 -4.63 -1.13 -17.98
N LEU A 245 -4.21 -1.79 -16.90
CA LEU A 245 -3.60 -3.10 -16.92
C LEU A 245 -4.52 -4.12 -16.27
N THR A 246 -4.77 -5.22 -16.94
CA THR A 246 -5.50 -6.36 -16.38
C THR A 246 -4.49 -7.41 -15.93
N GLU A 247 -4.57 -7.81 -14.66
CA GLU A 247 -3.89 -8.98 -14.12
C GLU A 247 -4.86 -10.15 -14.07
N ARG A 248 -4.49 -11.26 -14.69
CA ARG A 248 -5.19 -12.54 -14.58
C ARG A 248 -4.25 -13.57 -14.00
N ARG A 249 -4.71 -14.25 -12.96
CA ARG A 249 -3.92 -15.31 -12.32
C ARG A 249 -4.81 -16.39 -11.74
N GLU A 250 -4.35 -17.62 -11.77
CA GLU A 250 -4.87 -18.72 -10.98
C GLU A 250 -4.06 -18.83 -9.70
N GLN A 251 -4.74 -18.96 -8.56
CA GLN A 251 -4.10 -19.20 -7.27
C GLN A 251 -4.71 -20.43 -6.63
N LYS A 252 -3.84 -21.41 -6.32
CA LYS A 252 -4.25 -22.62 -5.60
C LYS A 252 -3.87 -22.50 -4.12
N ARG A 253 -4.81 -22.83 -3.25
CA ARG A 253 -4.64 -22.80 -1.80
C ARG A 253 -5.16 -24.07 -1.19
N SER A 254 -4.60 -24.49 -0.08
CA SER A 254 -5.25 -25.47 0.78
C SER A 254 -6.61 -24.95 1.24
N LEU A 255 -7.53 -25.84 1.63
CA LEU A 255 -8.83 -25.44 2.14
C LEU A 255 -8.70 -24.48 3.34
N GLN A 256 -7.77 -24.75 4.24
CA GLN A 256 -7.53 -23.90 5.41
C GLN A 256 -7.08 -22.50 5.03
N GLU A 257 -6.10 -22.36 4.15
CA GLU A 257 -5.63 -21.06 3.65
C GLU A 257 -6.74 -20.30 2.89
N ALA A 258 -7.56 -21.02 2.13
CA ALA A 258 -8.70 -20.45 1.42
C ALA A 258 -9.74 -19.88 2.39
N VAL A 259 -10.06 -20.62 3.48
CA VAL A 259 -10.99 -20.17 4.54
C VAL A 259 -10.45 -18.91 5.23
N GLN A 260 -9.18 -18.92 5.65
CA GLN A 260 -8.56 -17.77 6.31
C GLN A 260 -8.53 -16.54 5.39
N ASN A 261 -8.18 -16.74 4.11
CA ASN A 261 -8.19 -15.66 3.13
C ASN A 261 -9.59 -15.08 2.90
N ALA A 262 -10.59 -15.95 2.77
CA ALA A 262 -11.98 -15.52 2.57
C ALA A 262 -12.52 -14.78 3.81
N ALA A 263 -12.26 -15.30 5.01
CA ALA A 263 -12.66 -14.69 6.27
C ALA A 263 -12.08 -13.28 6.41
N TRP A 264 -10.80 -13.10 6.06
CA TRP A 264 -10.15 -11.80 6.08
C TRP A 264 -10.83 -10.81 5.12
N HIS A 265 -11.11 -11.21 3.87
CA HIS A 265 -11.75 -10.34 2.88
C HIS A 265 -13.18 -9.97 3.29
N LEU A 266 -13.97 -10.93 3.77
CA LEU A 266 -15.33 -10.68 4.25
C LEU A 266 -15.33 -9.74 5.45
N HIS A 267 -14.41 -9.92 6.39
CA HIS A 267 -14.26 -9.03 7.54
C HIS A 267 -13.90 -7.60 7.13
N MET A 268 -12.96 -7.43 6.20
CA MET A 268 -12.57 -6.11 5.67
C MET A 268 -13.72 -5.40 4.96
N ASP A 269 -14.66 -6.14 4.38
CA ASP A 269 -15.88 -5.62 3.76
C ASP A 269 -17.04 -5.44 4.76
N GLY A 270 -16.80 -5.69 6.05
CA GLY A 270 -17.79 -5.54 7.12
C GLY A 270 -18.80 -6.67 7.21
N ALA A 271 -18.64 -7.76 6.45
CA ALA A 271 -19.52 -8.91 6.52
C ALA A 271 -19.25 -9.76 7.76
N LYS A 272 -20.31 -10.28 8.34
CA LYS A 272 -20.25 -11.21 9.49
C LYS A 272 -20.38 -12.64 8.97
N ALA A 273 -19.27 -13.32 8.82
CA ALA A 273 -19.20 -14.73 8.43
C ALA A 273 -18.26 -15.48 9.37
N SER A 274 -18.66 -16.64 9.86
CA SER A 274 -17.78 -17.51 10.62
C SER A 274 -16.91 -18.36 9.69
N GLU A 275 -15.68 -18.69 10.12
CA GLU A 275 -14.80 -19.58 9.35
C GLU A 275 -15.46 -20.94 9.06
N ARG A 276 -16.30 -21.44 9.96
CA ARG A 276 -17.04 -22.69 9.77
C ARG A 276 -18.01 -22.61 8.59
N GLU A 277 -18.79 -21.53 8.48
CA GLU A 277 -19.73 -21.33 7.36
C GLU A 277 -18.98 -21.20 6.03
N ILE A 278 -17.85 -20.47 6.03
CA ILE A 278 -16.99 -20.33 4.86
C ILE A 278 -16.43 -21.69 4.46
N GLU A 279 -15.95 -22.49 5.43
CA GLU A 279 -15.39 -23.83 5.20
C GLU A 279 -16.42 -24.77 4.57
N GLU A 280 -17.65 -24.79 5.08
CA GLU A 280 -18.73 -25.63 4.54
C GLU A 280 -19.04 -25.30 3.06
N ILE A 281 -18.93 -24.03 2.67
CA ILE A 281 -19.11 -23.61 1.28
C ILE A 281 -17.92 -24.04 0.42
N LEU A 282 -16.71 -23.76 0.88
CA LEU A 282 -15.49 -24.03 0.11
C LEU A 282 -15.18 -25.52 -0.01
N LYS A 283 -15.51 -26.35 0.99
CA LYS A 283 -15.37 -27.83 0.92
C LYS A 283 -16.05 -28.41 -0.33
N LYS A 284 -17.22 -27.88 -0.73
CA LYS A 284 -17.95 -28.36 -1.92
C LYS A 284 -17.20 -28.09 -3.22
N ARG A 285 -16.25 -27.17 -3.21
CA ARG A 285 -15.45 -26.75 -4.36
C ARG A 285 -14.03 -27.30 -4.34
N ALA A 286 -13.63 -27.89 -3.22
CA ALA A 286 -12.29 -28.44 -3.06
C ALA A 286 -12.07 -29.68 -3.96
N LYS A 287 -10.97 -29.69 -4.69
CA LYS A 287 -10.50 -30.82 -5.45
C LYS A 287 -9.16 -31.27 -4.88
N GLY A 288 -9.10 -32.50 -4.37
CA GLY A 288 -7.91 -33.01 -3.71
C GLY A 288 -7.45 -32.15 -2.51
N GLY A 289 -8.37 -31.55 -1.76
CA GLY A 289 -8.06 -30.66 -0.63
C GLY A 289 -7.59 -29.24 -1.00
N MET A 290 -7.55 -28.94 -2.28
CA MET A 290 -7.14 -27.64 -2.81
C MET A 290 -8.33 -26.86 -3.39
N ILE A 291 -8.30 -25.54 -3.22
CA ILE A 291 -9.22 -24.59 -3.84
C ILE A 291 -8.43 -23.83 -4.94
N SER A 292 -8.98 -23.85 -6.16
CA SER A 292 -8.51 -22.99 -7.23
C SER A 292 -9.33 -21.70 -7.25
N ASP A 293 -8.64 -20.56 -7.33
CA ASP A 293 -9.21 -19.22 -7.41
C ASP A 293 -8.69 -18.53 -8.66
N GLU A 294 -9.56 -18.32 -9.64
CA GLU A 294 -9.27 -17.49 -10.80
C GLU A 294 -9.51 -16.04 -10.42
N ILE A 295 -8.47 -15.24 -10.51
CA ILE A 295 -8.48 -13.85 -10.11
C ILE A 295 -8.25 -12.96 -11.33
N GLU A 296 -9.17 -12.03 -11.55
CA GLU A 296 -9.01 -10.93 -12.48
C GLU A 296 -9.08 -9.61 -11.73
N ALA A 297 -8.11 -8.74 -11.94
CA ALA A 297 -8.07 -7.41 -11.36
C ALA A 297 -7.59 -6.39 -12.39
N ASN A 298 -8.28 -5.24 -12.46
CA ASN A 298 -7.89 -4.13 -13.30
C ASN A 298 -7.24 -3.05 -12.45
N PHE A 299 -6.09 -2.59 -12.92
CA PHE A 299 -5.32 -1.51 -12.32
C PHE A 299 -5.20 -0.37 -13.29
N LYS A 300 -5.14 0.86 -12.81
CA LYS A 300 -4.81 2.02 -13.62
C LYS A 300 -3.49 2.60 -13.18
N LEU A 301 -2.59 2.68 -14.13
CA LEU A 301 -1.28 3.31 -13.98
C LEU A 301 -1.39 4.76 -14.43
N PHE A 302 -0.90 5.67 -13.60
CA PHE A 302 -0.79 7.10 -13.90
C PHE A 302 0.67 7.52 -13.86
N TYR A 303 1.02 8.45 -14.74
CA TYR A 303 2.28 9.17 -14.74
C TYR A 303 2.03 10.66 -14.92
N ILE A 304 2.50 11.43 -13.95
CA ILE A 304 2.31 12.88 -13.82
C ILE A 304 3.68 13.53 -13.73
#